data_24e58d0f82fe6099d9cfa79523c567f7
#
_entry.id   24e58d0f82fe6099d9cfa79523c567f7
#
_cell.length_a   1.000
_cell.length_b   1.000
_cell.length_c   1.000
_cell.angle_alpha   90.00
_cell.angle_beta   90.00
_cell.angle_gamma   90.00
#
_symmetry.space_group_name_H-M   'P 1'
#
loop_
_entity.id
_entity.type
_entity.pdbx_description
1 polymer ?
#
loop_
_entity_poly.entity_id
_entity_poly.type
_entity_poly.pdbx_seq_one_letter_code
_entity_poly.pdbx_strand_id
1 'polypeptide(L)'
;MGATFLPARALMAKALAALVLAAPAAAQAGVDANPPPVSSGTSSPSELTARFMASAIPNANFIAAASRMASANSPNGKIRKFAEALAKDQTAVANSLVAWVNVNGPVVTRRSPYTGRIGGGTDKLSAPQLLPSQVSNLQRLSASQGSDFDGLYVSTLREALVQLQTLYRDFAQTNADPGLQAIADRELPKVEQTISALDAQ
;
A
#
# COMPACT_ATOMS: atom_id res chain seq x y z
N MET A 1 -47.69 -26.70 23.78
CA MET A 1 -47.13 -25.90 24.85
C MET A 1 -45.94 -25.16 24.24
N GLY A 2 -45.99 -23.95 23.71
CA GLY A 2 -46.66 -22.72 24.10
C GLY A 2 -45.71 -21.89 24.92
N ALA A 3 -44.96 -20.96 24.27
CA ALA A 3 -44.65 -19.68 24.90
C ALA A 3 -43.98 -18.77 23.90
N THR A 4 -44.78 -17.93 23.34
CA THR A 4 -44.54 -16.69 22.65
C THR A 4 -44.04 -15.63 23.62
N PHE A 5 -43.03 -14.86 23.28
CA PHE A 5 -42.77 -13.55 23.90
C PHE A 5 -42.26 -12.55 22.87
N LEU A 6 -43.09 -11.59 22.51
CA LEU A 6 -42.83 -10.29 21.92
C LEU A 6 -43.01 -9.22 23.03
N PRO A 7 -42.87 -7.92 22.74
CA PRO A 7 -41.68 -7.06 22.63
C PRO A 7 -41.72 -5.91 23.66
N ALA A 8 -40.69 -5.14 23.77
CA ALA A 8 -40.78 -3.83 24.43
C ALA A 8 -40.09 -2.74 23.62
N ARG A 9 -40.92 -1.94 23.03
CA ARG A 9 -40.65 -0.58 22.58
C ARG A 9 -40.47 0.33 23.81
N ALA A 10 -39.51 1.22 23.79
CA ALA A 10 -39.58 2.45 24.54
C ALA A 10 -38.96 3.60 23.72
N LEU A 11 -39.82 4.41 23.23
CA LEU A 11 -39.59 5.81 22.84
C LEU A 11 -39.18 6.59 24.11
N MET A 12 -38.22 7.51 23.99
CA MET A 12 -38.33 8.78 24.68
C MET A 12 -37.63 9.89 23.90
N ALA A 13 -38.43 10.93 23.73
CA ALA A 13 -38.21 12.15 23.00
C ALA A 13 -37.65 13.27 23.91
N LYS A 14 -37.11 14.28 23.20
CA LYS A 14 -37.07 15.71 23.52
C LYS A 14 -36.28 16.22 24.71
N ALA A 15 -35.34 17.11 24.41
CA ALA A 15 -35.32 18.46 24.98
C ALA A 15 -34.45 19.40 24.14
N LEU A 16 -35.06 20.37 23.53
CA LEU A 16 -34.48 21.62 23.04
C LEU A 16 -34.05 22.45 24.25
N ALA A 17 -32.87 23.06 24.18
CA ALA A 17 -32.56 24.27 24.96
C ALA A 17 -31.74 25.19 24.05
N ALA A 18 -32.41 26.21 23.54
CA ALA A 18 -31.81 27.36 22.90
C ALA A 18 -31.24 28.28 24.00
N LEU A 19 -29.94 28.57 23.94
CA LEU A 19 -29.35 29.67 24.72
C LEU A 19 -28.79 30.70 23.75
N VAL A 20 -29.54 31.78 23.59
CA VAL A 20 -29.10 33.01 22.91
C VAL A 20 -28.26 33.79 23.91
N LEU A 21 -26.98 34.02 23.62
CA LEU A 21 -26.17 34.99 24.30
C LEU A 21 -25.57 35.99 23.31
N ALA A 22 -25.88 37.26 23.55
CA ALA A 22 -25.49 38.40 22.75
C ALA A 22 -23.97 38.60 22.74
N ALA A 23 -23.42 38.92 21.56
CA ALA A 23 -22.04 39.33 21.38
C ALA A 23 -21.88 40.86 21.49
N PRO A 24 -20.81 41.37 22.10
CA PRO A 24 -20.41 42.76 21.91
C PRO A 24 -19.58 42.90 20.64
N ALA A 25 -19.90 43.91 19.85
CA ALA A 25 -19.14 44.34 18.68
C ALA A 25 -17.76 44.82 19.08
N ALA A 26 -16.70 44.13 18.69
CA ALA A 26 -15.34 44.62 18.72
C ALA A 26 -14.89 44.91 17.27
N ALA A 27 -14.36 46.09 17.09
CA ALA A 27 -13.90 46.69 15.86
C ALA A 27 -12.92 45.76 15.12
N GLN A 28 -13.22 45.41 13.86
CA GLN A 28 -12.33 44.73 12.96
C GLN A 28 -11.41 45.76 12.32
N ALA A 29 -10.15 45.80 12.79
CA ALA A 29 -9.06 46.35 12.00
C ALA A 29 -8.85 45.41 10.78
N GLY A 30 -8.94 45.96 9.59
CA GLY A 30 -8.73 45.23 8.34
C GLY A 30 -7.33 44.63 8.27
N VAL A 31 -7.26 43.33 8.26
CA VAL A 31 -6.14 42.56 7.76
C VAL A 31 -6.65 41.94 6.45
N ASP A 32 -6.18 42.45 5.33
CA ASP A 32 -6.29 41.80 4.06
C ASP A 32 -5.53 40.48 4.13
N ALA A 33 -6.13 39.49 4.79
CA ALA A 33 -5.68 38.11 4.75
C ALA A 33 -6.18 37.51 3.43
N ASN A 34 -5.50 37.86 2.36
CA ASN A 34 -5.55 37.06 1.16
C ASN A 34 -4.96 35.67 1.57
N PRO A 35 -5.76 34.59 1.65
CA PRO A 35 -5.18 33.30 1.96
C PRO A 35 -4.13 33.01 0.89
N PRO A 36 -2.94 32.50 1.29
CA PRO A 36 -1.92 32.17 0.30
C PRO A 36 -2.56 31.24 -0.74
N PRO A 37 -2.26 31.44 -2.03
CA PRO A 37 -2.83 30.59 -3.06
C PRO A 37 -2.50 29.17 -2.68
N VAL A 38 -3.57 28.35 -2.47
CA VAL A 38 -3.42 26.92 -2.35
C VAL A 38 -2.82 26.46 -3.67
N SER A 39 -1.51 26.32 -3.66
CA SER A 39 -0.78 25.74 -4.79
C SER A 39 -1.42 24.38 -4.99
N SER A 40 -2.22 24.27 -6.03
CA SER A 40 -2.64 22.99 -6.59
C SER A 40 -1.37 22.35 -7.12
N GLY A 41 -0.62 21.75 -6.18
CA GLY A 41 0.75 21.33 -6.42
C GLY A 41 0.76 20.17 -7.37
N THR A 42 1.05 20.44 -8.61
CA THR A 42 1.57 19.44 -9.53
C THR A 42 2.77 18.81 -8.84
N SER A 43 2.66 17.54 -8.42
CA SER A 43 3.77 16.85 -7.74
C SER A 43 5.01 16.92 -8.61
N SER A 44 6.14 17.29 -8.02
CA SER A 44 7.41 17.36 -8.76
C SER A 44 7.83 15.95 -9.23
N PRO A 45 8.62 15.83 -10.32
CA PRO A 45 9.14 14.54 -10.76
C PRO A 45 9.83 13.73 -9.66
N SER A 46 10.57 14.40 -8.77
CA SER A 46 11.23 13.77 -7.63
C SER A 46 10.25 13.24 -6.58
N GLU A 47 9.14 13.94 -6.34
CA GLU A 47 8.09 13.45 -5.43
C GLU A 47 7.34 12.24 -6.02
N LEU A 48 7.05 12.26 -7.32
CA LEU A 48 6.43 11.13 -8.01
C LEU A 48 7.32 9.89 -7.94
N THR A 49 8.62 10.05 -8.22
CA THR A 49 9.63 9.01 -8.09
C THR A 49 9.69 8.47 -6.65
N ALA A 50 9.75 9.34 -5.66
CA ALA A 50 9.81 8.92 -4.25
C ALA A 50 8.55 8.15 -3.81
N ARG A 51 7.35 8.60 -4.22
CA ARG A 51 6.09 7.90 -3.94
C ARG A 51 6.01 6.55 -4.62
N PHE A 52 6.43 6.48 -5.89
CA PHE A 52 6.50 5.21 -6.62
C PHE A 52 7.38 4.21 -5.89
N MET A 53 8.60 4.58 -5.55
CA MET A 53 9.56 3.69 -4.88
C MET A 53 9.09 3.28 -3.48
N ALA A 54 8.49 4.21 -2.73
CA ALA A 54 7.93 3.94 -1.40
C ALA A 54 6.79 2.90 -1.42
N SER A 55 6.17 2.67 -2.57
CA SER A 55 5.10 1.69 -2.75
C SER A 55 5.55 0.45 -3.52
N ALA A 56 6.36 0.61 -4.57
CA ALA A 56 6.77 -0.49 -5.44
C ALA A 56 7.67 -1.51 -4.73
N ILE A 57 8.67 -1.04 -3.97
CA ILE A 57 9.60 -1.92 -3.25
C ILE A 57 8.88 -2.74 -2.17
N PRO A 58 8.08 -2.15 -1.25
CA PRO A 58 7.32 -2.92 -0.27
C PRO A 58 6.37 -3.94 -0.91
N ASN A 59 5.67 -3.56 -1.99
CA ASN A 59 4.76 -4.48 -2.67
C ASN A 59 5.48 -5.66 -3.30
N ALA A 60 6.57 -5.44 -4.03
CA ALA A 60 7.37 -6.53 -4.60
C ALA A 60 7.92 -7.47 -3.51
N ASN A 61 8.43 -6.91 -2.41
CA ASN A 61 8.92 -7.69 -1.26
C ASN A 61 7.79 -8.48 -0.58
N PHE A 62 6.62 -7.89 -0.43
CA PHE A 62 5.45 -8.55 0.16
C PHE A 62 4.99 -9.72 -0.72
N ILE A 63 4.81 -9.51 -2.02
CA ILE A 63 4.41 -10.56 -2.96
C ILE A 63 5.44 -11.70 -2.95
N ALA A 64 6.74 -11.38 -2.95
CA ALA A 64 7.80 -12.37 -2.88
C ALA A 64 7.76 -13.17 -1.56
N ALA A 65 7.51 -12.52 -0.42
CA ALA A 65 7.43 -13.17 0.89
C ALA A 65 6.20 -14.07 1.00
N ALA A 66 5.01 -13.58 0.63
CA ALA A 66 3.77 -14.36 0.61
C ALA A 66 3.90 -15.58 -0.31
N SER A 67 4.51 -15.40 -1.48
CA SER A 67 4.71 -16.48 -2.45
C SER A 67 5.71 -17.53 -1.96
N ARG A 68 6.77 -17.15 -1.23
CA ARG A 68 7.66 -18.14 -0.58
C ARG A 68 6.89 -18.96 0.46
N MET A 69 6.00 -18.35 1.23
CA MET A 69 5.16 -19.08 2.17
C MET A 69 4.23 -20.04 1.44
N ALA A 70 3.62 -19.63 0.33
CA ALA A 70 2.73 -20.48 -0.45
C ALA A 70 3.47 -21.64 -1.14
N SER A 71 4.67 -21.41 -1.66
CA SER A 71 5.48 -22.49 -2.24
C SER A 71 5.88 -23.55 -1.21
N ALA A 72 6.01 -23.17 0.06
CA ALA A 72 6.37 -24.08 1.15
C ALA A 72 5.15 -24.79 1.78
N ASN A 73 4.01 -24.09 1.95
CA ASN A 73 2.92 -24.51 2.82
C ASN A 73 1.62 -24.88 2.10
N SER A 74 1.42 -24.47 0.84
CA SER A 74 0.19 -24.78 0.11
C SER A 74 0.04 -26.28 -0.12
N PRO A 75 -1.12 -26.90 0.18
CA PRO A 75 -1.40 -28.28 -0.22
C PRO A 75 -1.58 -28.43 -1.74
N ASN A 76 -1.94 -27.35 -2.44
CA ASN A 76 -2.19 -27.36 -3.88
C ASN A 76 -0.87 -27.25 -4.67
N GLY A 77 -0.54 -28.31 -5.43
CA GLY A 77 0.69 -28.36 -6.23
C GLY A 77 0.77 -27.31 -7.35
N LYS A 78 -0.37 -26.84 -7.89
CA LYS A 78 -0.39 -25.77 -8.88
C LYS A 78 -0.04 -24.43 -8.22
N ILE A 79 -0.64 -24.16 -7.07
CA ILE A 79 -0.34 -22.94 -6.29
C ILE A 79 1.13 -22.94 -5.88
N ARG A 80 1.70 -24.06 -5.41
CA ARG A 80 3.14 -24.12 -5.06
C ARG A 80 4.05 -23.74 -6.21
N LYS A 81 3.82 -24.31 -7.41
CA LYS A 81 4.64 -24.03 -8.61
C LYS A 81 4.49 -22.56 -9.06
N PHE A 82 3.26 -22.07 -9.09
CA PHE A 82 2.99 -20.68 -9.42
C PHE A 82 3.69 -19.72 -8.43
N ALA A 83 3.56 -19.99 -7.14
CA ALA A 83 4.14 -19.18 -6.08
C ALA A 83 5.68 -19.18 -6.09
N GLU A 84 6.31 -20.32 -6.39
CA GLU A 84 7.77 -20.42 -6.54
C GLU A 84 8.29 -19.51 -7.66
N ALA A 85 7.68 -19.58 -8.84
CA ALA A 85 8.03 -18.71 -9.96
C ALA A 85 7.83 -17.23 -9.62
N LEU A 86 6.69 -16.88 -9.04
CA LEU A 86 6.36 -15.51 -8.66
C LEU A 86 7.29 -14.95 -7.58
N ALA A 87 7.66 -15.75 -6.58
CA ALA A 87 8.61 -15.35 -5.56
C ALA A 87 9.96 -14.95 -6.13
N LYS A 88 10.46 -15.72 -7.12
CA LYS A 88 11.70 -15.44 -7.84
C LYS A 88 11.60 -14.15 -8.64
N ASP A 89 10.54 -14.00 -9.41
CA ASP A 89 10.34 -12.83 -10.27
C ASP A 89 10.21 -11.55 -9.45
N GLN A 90 9.39 -11.54 -8.40
CA GLN A 90 9.21 -10.36 -7.56
C GLN A 90 10.46 -10.02 -6.73
N THR A 91 11.27 -11.00 -6.37
CA THR A 91 12.58 -10.75 -5.77
C THR A 91 13.52 -10.04 -6.75
N ALA A 92 13.52 -10.43 -8.02
CA ALA A 92 14.32 -9.78 -9.05
C ALA A 92 13.87 -8.34 -9.30
N VAL A 93 12.55 -8.10 -9.33
CA VAL A 93 11.98 -6.75 -9.45
C VAL A 93 12.39 -5.87 -8.27
N ALA A 94 12.21 -6.34 -7.03
CA ALA A 94 12.62 -5.60 -5.83
C ALA A 94 14.11 -5.23 -5.86
N ASN A 95 14.96 -6.18 -6.26
CA ASN A 95 16.40 -5.94 -6.38
C ASN A 95 16.72 -4.90 -7.46
N SER A 96 16.02 -4.91 -8.59
CA SER A 96 16.20 -3.93 -9.66
C SER A 96 15.83 -2.52 -9.20
N LEU A 97 14.72 -2.38 -8.47
CA LEU A 97 14.28 -1.12 -7.88
C LEU A 97 15.28 -0.60 -6.83
N VAL A 98 15.77 -1.48 -5.95
CA VAL A 98 16.80 -1.13 -4.96
C VAL A 98 18.11 -0.74 -5.63
N ALA A 99 18.52 -1.45 -6.68
CA ALA A 99 19.72 -1.11 -7.45
C ALA A 99 19.60 0.29 -8.08
N TRP A 100 18.43 0.61 -8.64
CA TRP A 100 18.17 1.95 -9.19
C TRP A 100 18.31 3.03 -8.09
N VAL A 101 17.73 2.82 -6.89
CA VAL A 101 17.85 3.77 -5.76
C VAL A 101 19.31 3.97 -5.35
N ASN A 102 20.09 2.91 -5.34
CA ASN A 102 21.51 2.99 -4.94
C ASN A 102 22.37 3.77 -5.94
N VAL A 103 21.95 3.82 -7.22
CA VAL A 103 22.67 4.53 -8.28
C VAL A 103 22.14 5.96 -8.46
N ASN A 104 20.82 6.14 -8.47
CA ASN A 104 20.16 7.37 -8.88
C ASN A 104 19.43 8.08 -7.74
N GLY A 105 19.23 7.39 -6.64
CA GLY A 105 18.51 7.95 -5.49
C GLY A 105 19.25 9.17 -4.96
N PRO A 106 18.56 10.25 -4.58
CA PRO A 106 19.19 11.33 -3.87
C PRO A 106 19.85 10.74 -2.65
N VAL A 107 21.04 11.26 -2.28
CA VAL A 107 21.62 11.04 -0.95
C VAL A 107 20.65 11.66 0.05
N VAL A 108 19.57 10.94 0.33
CA VAL A 108 18.56 11.40 1.29
C VAL A 108 19.21 11.23 2.64
N THR A 109 19.59 12.35 3.24
CA THR A 109 19.72 12.43 4.69
C THR A 109 18.35 12.11 5.27
N ARG A 110 18.12 10.83 5.59
CA ARG A 110 16.80 10.25 5.75
C ARG A 110 16.15 10.64 7.06
N ARG A 111 15.07 11.32 6.91
CA ARG A 111 13.95 11.18 7.82
C ARG A 111 13.01 10.13 7.21
N SER A 112 13.21 8.85 7.54
CA SER A 112 12.22 7.84 7.18
C SER A 112 10.94 8.14 7.97
N PRO A 113 9.81 8.42 7.31
CA PRO A 113 8.55 8.66 8.03
C PRO A 113 8.06 7.42 8.79
N TYR A 114 8.66 6.26 8.53
CA TYR A 114 8.20 4.98 9.08
C TYR A 114 9.02 4.46 10.27
N THR A 115 10.18 5.02 10.59
CA THR A 115 11.02 4.46 11.66
C THR A 115 11.39 5.44 12.77
N GLY A 116 11.07 6.73 12.66
CA GLY A 116 11.40 7.73 13.70
C GLY A 116 12.90 7.85 14.03
N ARG A 117 13.78 7.16 13.36
CA ARG A 117 15.20 7.08 13.63
C ARG A 117 15.97 8.04 12.73
N ILE A 118 16.58 9.05 13.33
CA ILE A 118 17.57 9.90 12.69
C ILE A 118 18.88 9.11 12.71
N GLY A 119 19.21 8.42 11.63
CA GLY A 119 20.51 7.78 11.43
C GLY A 119 21.20 8.47 10.26
N GLY A 120 22.20 9.28 10.55
CA GLY A 120 23.15 9.76 9.55
C GLY A 120 24.10 8.60 9.22
N GLY A 121 23.73 7.77 8.26
CA GLY A 121 24.55 6.69 7.75
C GLY A 121 24.15 6.39 6.32
N THR A 122 25.12 6.07 5.48
CA THR A 122 24.94 5.51 4.14
C THR A 122 24.41 4.08 4.22
N ASP A 123 23.30 3.90 4.96
CA ASP A 123 22.69 2.60 5.10
C ASP A 123 22.00 2.25 3.77
N LYS A 124 22.68 1.37 3.02
CA LYS A 124 22.08 0.68 1.88
C LYS A 124 20.74 0.11 2.33
N LEU A 125 19.72 0.20 1.48
CA LEU A 125 18.41 -0.43 1.71
C LEU A 125 18.59 -1.95 1.80
N SER A 126 18.95 -2.46 2.98
CA SER A 126 19.39 -3.85 3.16
C SER A 126 18.32 -4.77 3.71
N ALA A 127 17.14 -4.25 4.10
CA ALA A 127 16.06 -5.07 4.64
C ALA A 127 14.79 -4.92 3.78
N PRO A 128 14.01 -5.98 3.59
CA PRO A 128 12.71 -5.90 2.96
C PRO A 128 11.84 -4.93 3.77
N GLN A 129 11.57 -3.76 3.20
CA GLN A 129 10.65 -2.81 3.81
C GLN A 129 9.23 -3.27 3.49
N LEU A 130 8.49 -3.65 4.51
CA LEU A 130 7.09 -4.01 4.42
C LEU A 130 6.24 -2.95 5.10
N LEU A 131 5.07 -2.69 4.56
CA LEU A 131 4.07 -1.84 5.21
C LEU A 131 3.44 -2.59 6.39
N PRO A 132 2.94 -1.91 7.44
CA PRO A 132 2.30 -2.56 8.58
C PRO A 132 1.16 -3.51 8.19
N SER A 133 0.33 -3.13 7.20
CA SER A 133 -0.73 -3.97 6.66
C SER A 133 -0.20 -5.24 5.99
N GLN A 134 0.93 -5.15 5.30
CA GLN A 134 1.58 -6.29 4.66
C GLN A 134 2.15 -7.27 5.70
N VAL A 135 2.75 -6.74 6.78
CA VAL A 135 3.20 -7.56 7.92
C VAL A 135 2.02 -8.31 8.53
N SER A 136 0.90 -7.63 8.79
CA SER A 136 -0.32 -8.24 9.31
C SER A 136 -0.86 -9.34 8.38
N ASN A 137 -0.84 -9.12 7.07
CA ASN A 137 -1.27 -10.12 6.09
C ASN A 137 -0.35 -11.36 6.09
N LEU A 138 0.98 -11.18 6.20
CA LEU A 138 1.91 -12.32 6.32
C LEU A 138 1.69 -13.09 7.64
N GLN A 139 1.39 -12.41 8.75
CA GLN A 139 1.05 -13.04 10.01
C GLN A 139 -0.23 -13.88 9.89
N ARG A 140 -1.28 -13.36 9.24
CA ARG A 140 -2.51 -14.12 8.97
C ARG A 140 -2.24 -15.34 8.10
N LEU A 141 -1.44 -15.21 7.05
CA LEU A 141 -1.02 -16.33 6.21
C LEU A 141 -0.26 -17.39 7.02
N SER A 142 0.65 -16.98 7.91
CA SER A 142 1.41 -17.92 8.74
C SER A 142 0.56 -18.68 9.75
N ALA A 143 -0.59 -18.12 10.15
CA ALA A 143 -1.53 -18.74 11.08
C ALA A 143 -2.57 -19.65 10.38
N SER A 144 -2.70 -19.59 9.06
CA SER A 144 -3.65 -20.39 8.28
C SER A 144 -3.02 -21.67 7.74
N GLN A 145 -3.85 -22.68 7.45
CA GLN A 145 -3.40 -23.99 6.95
C GLN A 145 -4.40 -24.55 5.92
N GLY A 146 -3.94 -25.52 5.13
CA GLY A 146 -4.80 -26.25 4.20
C GLY A 146 -5.45 -25.35 3.14
N SER A 147 -6.71 -25.61 2.85
CA SER A 147 -7.52 -24.82 1.88
C SER A 147 -7.72 -23.35 2.31
N ASP A 148 -7.77 -23.09 3.62
CA ASP A 148 -7.94 -21.73 4.14
C ASP A 148 -6.70 -20.88 3.88
N PHE A 149 -5.51 -21.50 3.96
CA PHE A 149 -4.27 -20.87 3.55
C PHE A 149 -4.31 -20.52 2.05
N ASP A 150 -4.70 -21.46 1.18
CA ASP A 150 -4.73 -21.23 -0.26
C ASP A 150 -5.72 -20.11 -0.62
N GLY A 151 -6.92 -20.11 -0.05
CA GLY A 151 -7.91 -19.06 -0.26
C GLY A 151 -7.43 -17.68 0.20
N LEU A 152 -6.80 -17.62 1.38
CA LEU A 152 -6.24 -16.39 1.92
C LEU A 152 -5.05 -15.90 1.08
N TYR A 153 -4.16 -16.80 0.63
CA TYR A 153 -3.05 -16.46 -0.24
C TYR A 153 -3.54 -15.86 -1.56
N VAL A 154 -4.46 -16.53 -2.25
CA VAL A 154 -4.99 -16.07 -3.55
C VAL A 154 -5.64 -14.70 -3.41
N SER A 155 -6.49 -14.49 -2.40
CA SER A 155 -7.19 -13.21 -2.20
C SER A 155 -6.22 -12.06 -1.86
N THR A 156 -5.28 -12.32 -0.95
CA THR A 156 -4.28 -11.31 -0.53
C THR A 156 -3.30 -10.98 -1.66
N LEU A 157 -2.89 -12.00 -2.41
CA LEU A 157 -2.00 -11.81 -3.56
C LEU A 157 -2.69 -11.02 -4.67
N ARG A 158 -3.95 -11.33 -4.97
CA ARG A 158 -4.75 -10.59 -5.97
C ARG A 158 -4.81 -9.10 -5.64
N GLU A 159 -5.12 -8.78 -4.40
CA GLU A 159 -5.17 -7.39 -3.93
C GLU A 159 -3.82 -6.67 -4.14
N ALA A 160 -2.73 -7.31 -3.74
CA ALA A 160 -1.39 -6.74 -3.89
C ALA A 160 -0.99 -6.55 -5.37
N LEU A 161 -1.34 -7.51 -6.24
CA LEU A 161 -1.06 -7.41 -7.68
C LEU A 161 -1.88 -6.30 -8.36
N VAL A 162 -3.16 -6.12 -7.99
CA VAL A 162 -4.00 -5.03 -8.52
C VAL A 162 -3.45 -3.68 -8.08
N GLN A 163 -3.01 -3.55 -6.84
CA GLN A 163 -2.35 -2.33 -6.36
C GLN A 163 -1.05 -2.05 -7.14
N LEU A 164 -0.25 -3.10 -7.39
CA LEU A 164 0.99 -2.97 -8.16
C LEU A 164 0.73 -2.63 -9.63
N GLN A 165 -0.30 -3.21 -10.25
CA GLN A 165 -0.74 -2.88 -11.61
C GLN A 165 -1.10 -1.39 -11.73
N THR A 166 -1.92 -0.90 -10.81
CA THR A 166 -2.32 0.51 -10.77
C THR A 166 -1.09 1.41 -10.62
N LEU A 167 -0.20 1.07 -9.69
CA LEU A 167 1.03 1.81 -9.42
C LEU A 167 1.93 1.91 -10.66
N TYR A 168 2.14 0.80 -11.36
CA TYR A 168 2.96 0.78 -12.58
C TYR A 168 2.30 1.55 -13.73
N ARG A 169 0.99 1.38 -13.92
CA ARG A 169 0.24 2.10 -14.96
C ARG A 169 0.28 3.61 -14.74
N ASP A 170 0.03 4.05 -13.52
CA ASP A 170 0.02 5.48 -13.19
C ASP A 170 1.43 6.08 -13.35
N PHE A 171 2.46 5.37 -12.88
CA PHE A 171 3.83 5.86 -13.01
C PHE A 171 4.33 5.89 -14.46
N ALA A 172 3.97 4.91 -15.29
CA ALA A 172 4.31 4.85 -16.70
C ALA A 172 3.78 6.06 -17.50
N GLN A 173 2.73 6.70 -17.01
CA GLN A 173 2.15 7.91 -17.62
C GLN A 173 2.84 9.21 -17.15
N THR A 174 3.74 9.12 -16.19
CA THR A 174 4.50 10.28 -15.71
C THR A 174 5.80 10.42 -16.50
N ASN A 175 6.31 11.62 -16.61
CA ASN A 175 7.67 11.87 -17.14
C ASN A 175 8.68 12.09 -16.00
N ALA A 176 8.47 11.40 -14.87
CA ALA A 176 9.23 11.65 -13.66
C ALA A 176 10.68 11.13 -13.74
N ASP A 177 10.86 9.90 -14.20
CA ASP A 177 12.16 9.27 -14.38
C ASP A 177 12.11 8.20 -15.50
N PRO A 178 12.89 8.37 -16.59
CA PRO A 178 12.87 7.44 -17.73
C PRO A 178 13.33 6.01 -17.37
N GLY A 179 14.27 5.86 -16.44
CA GLY A 179 14.79 4.55 -16.04
C GLY A 179 13.76 3.73 -15.27
N LEU A 180 13.06 4.38 -14.32
CA LEU A 180 11.95 3.74 -13.58
C LEU A 180 10.72 3.53 -14.45
N GLN A 181 10.45 4.44 -15.39
CA GLN A 181 9.38 4.30 -16.36
C GLN A 181 9.58 3.04 -17.21
N ALA A 182 10.81 2.82 -17.72
CA ALA A 182 11.14 1.60 -18.44
C ALA A 182 10.96 0.31 -17.61
N ILE A 183 11.18 0.38 -16.27
CA ILE A 183 10.89 -0.73 -15.37
C ILE A 183 9.38 -0.92 -15.27
N ALA A 184 8.60 0.13 -15.05
CA ALA A 184 7.15 0.06 -14.93
C ALA A 184 6.50 -0.51 -16.21
N ASP A 185 6.91 -0.01 -17.39
CA ASP A 185 6.43 -0.46 -18.69
C ASP A 185 6.72 -1.95 -18.94
N ARG A 186 7.89 -2.41 -18.52
CA ARG A 186 8.28 -3.83 -18.65
C ARG A 186 7.53 -4.74 -17.70
N GLU A 187 7.29 -4.29 -16.47
CA GLU A 187 6.68 -5.13 -15.43
C GLU A 187 5.14 -5.12 -15.49
N LEU A 188 4.51 -4.07 -15.99
CA LEU A 188 3.06 -3.96 -16.08
C LEU A 188 2.39 -5.15 -16.80
N PRO A 189 2.81 -5.56 -18.03
CA PRO A 189 2.20 -6.70 -18.70
C PRO A 189 2.41 -8.02 -17.97
N LYS A 190 3.52 -8.18 -17.23
CA LYS A 190 3.76 -9.37 -16.43
C LYS A 190 2.82 -9.44 -15.22
N VAL A 191 2.55 -8.31 -14.56
CA VAL A 191 1.58 -8.24 -13.47
C VAL A 191 0.19 -8.58 -13.97
N GLU A 192 -0.21 -8.06 -15.14
CA GLU A 192 -1.51 -8.37 -15.76
C GLU A 192 -1.64 -9.86 -16.11
N GLN A 193 -0.60 -10.46 -16.66
CA GLN A 193 -0.54 -11.89 -16.92
C GLN A 193 -0.62 -12.71 -15.63
N THR A 194 0.05 -12.25 -14.57
CA THR A 194 0.06 -12.90 -13.27
C THR A 194 -1.33 -12.87 -12.61
N ILE A 195 -2.06 -11.75 -12.71
CA ILE A 195 -3.44 -11.64 -12.23
C ILE A 195 -4.32 -12.65 -12.99
N SER A 196 -4.22 -12.70 -14.32
CA SER A 196 -5.00 -13.64 -15.15
C SER A 196 -4.68 -15.10 -14.81
N ALA A 197 -3.40 -15.42 -14.57
CA ALA A 197 -2.97 -16.76 -14.18
C ALA A 197 -3.46 -17.14 -12.76
N LEU A 198 -3.53 -16.16 -11.84
CA LEU A 198 -4.06 -16.37 -10.50
C LEU A 198 -5.55 -16.66 -10.50
N ASP A 199 -6.31 -16.01 -11.40
CA ASP A 199 -7.76 -16.22 -11.57
C ASP A 199 -8.12 -17.60 -12.14
N ALA A 200 -7.14 -18.28 -12.73
CA ALA A 200 -7.28 -19.62 -13.29
C ALA A 200 -6.90 -20.76 -12.30
N GLN A 201 -6.46 -20.42 -11.03
CA GLN A 201 -6.09 -21.42 -10.02
C GLN A 201 -7.30 -21.99 -9.30
#